data_0fdd54ff45e28f18e8f2797a494bf6e7
#
_entry.id   0fdd54ff45e28f18e8f2797a494bf6e7
#
_cell.length_a   1.000
_cell.length_b   1.000
_cell.length_c   1.000
_cell.angle_alpha   90.00
_cell.angle_beta   90.00
_cell.angle_gamma   90.00
#
_symmetry.space_group_name_H-M   'P 1'
#
loop_
_entity.id
_entity.type
_entity.pdbx_description
1 polymer ?
#
loop_
_entity_poly.entity_id
_entity_poly.type
_entity_poly.pdbx_seq_one_letter_code
_entity_poly.pdbx_strand_id
1 'polypeptide(L)'
;MRTSPTGAAPRRTIAPMAATVGRTRLTEALAAISLTTDLATGVGFEKGLRECAVASALAEALGLPAAEQRTAHVAALLRSVGCTSHAVENGAAFGDDVAFEAVLHVLDPGDPAVFAAQMAGFGAWAAPERRPALARHFAEVAPATGPQAARAGCEASTAVCVRLGLGDAVARALAEVYERWDGLGIPDALAGEAISLPGRIVHLAEQAVLAHARGGRPAALAEVARRAGGQLDPALAAAFAEHAGAALAPLDAPDPLAEALAREPPPHRRLAAGELERLAFALAAVADLKGAWLTGHSPAVARLADAAAGLAGLGERERADLRVAALLHDIGRAGVPSSVWDRPGPIGPADAERVRLHPYWTGRVLERVPALAGLAPVAAAHHERLDGSGYHRGTRGGDLPFPARLLAAADVLQASCEPRPHRPALTLGEAARAVGQEARDGRLDPDAVGAVVEAAGLPRPRAAWPAGLSTREVEVLRLAARGLPNKAIAAELVVSARTVQHHLASVYDKTGRRTRGGAAMFAAEHGLLPPPPGGRAA
;
A
#
# COMPACT_ATOMS: atom_id res chain seq x y z
N MET A 1 31.14 -25.19 32.35
CA MET A 1 31.31 -23.74 32.39
C MET A 1 31.57 -23.24 30.99
N ARG A 2 30.58 -22.74 30.30
CA ARG A 2 30.70 -21.77 29.17
C ARG A 2 29.39 -21.02 29.10
N THR A 3 29.42 -19.78 29.51
CA THR A 3 28.35 -18.80 29.45
C THR A 3 28.20 -18.31 28.02
N SER A 4 27.03 -18.50 27.44
CA SER A 4 26.63 -17.85 26.18
C SER A 4 26.17 -16.42 26.45
N PRO A 5 26.61 -15.42 25.71
CA PRO A 5 26.08 -14.09 25.79
C PRO A 5 24.78 -14.00 24.95
N THR A 6 23.67 -13.68 25.58
CA THR A 6 22.42 -13.27 24.93
C THR A 6 22.65 -11.92 24.27
N GLY A 7 22.91 -11.93 22.97
CA GLY A 7 22.95 -10.73 22.15
C GLY A 7 21.52 -10.20 21.92
N ALA A 8 21.19 -9.08 22.57
CA ALA A 8 20.03 -8.30 22.21
C ALA A 8 20.23 -7.74 20.80
N ALA A 9 19.30 -8.03 19.87
CA ALA A 9 19.31 -7.47 18.53
C ALA A 9 19.28 -5.95 18.58
N PRO A 10 20.04 -5.23 17.73
CA PRO A 10 20.09 -3.79 17.73
C PRO A 10 18.69 -3.24 17.37
N ARG A 11 18.18 -2.34 18.22
CA ARG A 11 16.97 -1.55 17.93
C ARG A 11 17.23 -0.78 16.64
N ARG A 12 16.55 -1.13 15.56
CA ARG A 12 16.59 -0.36 14.30
C ARG A 12 16.00 1.01 14.58
N THR A 13 16.85 2.01 14.64
CA THR A 13 16.45 3.42 14.63
C THR A 13 15.88 3.71 13.24
N ILE A 14 14.62 4.09 13.15
CA ILE A 14 13.95 4.45 11.90
C ILE A 14 14.65 5.69 11.36
N ALA A 15 15.31 5.58 10.20
CA ALA A 15 15.87 6.74 9.52
C ALA A 15 14.72 7.65 9.08
N PRO A 16 14.75 8.94 9.40
CA PRO A 16 13.64 9.82 9.13
C PRO A 16 13.52 10.14 7.63
N MET A 17 12.30 10.12 7.09
CA MET A 17 11.98 10.30 5.67
C MET A 17 12.46 11.64 5.09
N ALA A 18 12.41 12.74 5.85
CA ALA A 18 12.90 14.06 5.38
C ALA A 18 14.41 14.07 5.02
N ALA A 19 15.20 13.09 5.49
CA ALA A 19 16.59 12.92 5.07
C ALA A 19 16.72 12.21 3.70
N THR A 20 15.65 11.58 3.20
CA THR A 20 15.63 10.82 1.94
C THR A 20 15.03 11.62 0.78
N VAL A 21 14.10 12.56 1.02
CA VAL A 21 13.61 13.49 -0.01
C VAL A 21 14.79 14.29 -0.58
N GLY A 22 14.92 14.41 -1.86
CA GLY A 22 16.08 14.99 -2.56
C GLY A 22 17.20 13.98 -2.86
N ARG A 23 17.21 12.81 -2.19
CA ARG A 23 18.08 11.67 -2.54
C ARG A 23 17.32 10.59 -3.29
N THR A 24 16.00 10.48 -3.08
CA THR A 24 15.13 9.47 -3.70
C THR A 24 14.94 9.75 -5.17
N ARG A 25 15.19 8.77 -6.02
CA ARG A 25 14.87 8.84 -7.45
C ARG A 25 13.37 8.72 -7.66
N LEU A 26 12.86 9.37 -8.71
CA LEU A 26 11.46 9.22 -9.10
C LEU A 26 11.11 7.75 -9.37
N THR A 27 11.95 7.03 -10.11
CA THR A 27 11.79 5.59 -10.40
C THR A 27 11.66 4.75 -9.14
N GLU A 28 12.45 5.03 -8.10
CA GLU A 28 12.34 4.36 -6.80
C GLU A 28 10.96 4.56 -6.15
N ALA A 29 10.43 5.77 -6.22
CA ALA A 29 9.11 6.07 -5.67
C ALA A 29 7.97 5.47 -6.53
N LEU A 30 8.11 5.48 -7.87
CA LEU A 30 7.15 4.85 -8.78
C LEU A 30 7.09 3.33 -8.61
N ALA A 31 8.16 2.69 -8.12
CA ALA A 31 8.17 1.28 -7.80
C ALA A 31 7.08 0.91 -6.78
N ALA A 32 6.72 1.81 -5.83
CA ALA A 32 5.63 1.57 -4.91
C ALA A 32 4.27 1.44 -5.62
N ILE A 33 4.05 2.25 -6.67
CA ILE A 33 2.83 2.15 -7.51
C ILE A 33 2.84 0.81 -8.24
N SER A 34 3.97 0.47 -8.90
CA SER A 34 4.13 -0.80 -9.60
C SER A 34 3.84 -2.01 -8.69
N LEU A 35 4.45 -2.06 -7.52
CA LEU A 35 4.25 -3.14 -6.54
C LEU A 35 2.80 -3.23 -6.05
N THR A 36 2.13 -2.10 -5.85
CA THR A 36 0.73 -2.07 -5.43
C THR A 36 -0.20 -2.58 -6.53
N THR A 37 0.05 -2.19 -7.78
CA THR A 37 -0.74 -2.63 -8.92
C THR A 37 -0.49 -4.09 -9.27
N ASP A 38 0.71 -4.63 -9.02
CA ASP A 38 0.98 -6.07 -9.11
C ASP A 38 0.05 -6.87 -8.17
N LEU A 39 -0.23 -6.36 -6.96
CA LEU A 39 -1.20 -7.00 -6.05
C LEU A 39 -2.60 -6.99 -6.65
N ALA A 40 -2.99 -5.92 -7.33
CA ALA A 40 -4.33 -5.77 -7.91
C ALA A 40 -4.56 -6.67 -9.12
N THR A 41 -3.51 -6.97 -9.88
CA THR A 41 -3.58 -7.78 -11.11
C THR A 41 -3.38 -9.28 -10.88
N GLY A 42 -2.91 -9.69 -9.70
CA GLY A 42 -2.72 -11.10 -9.37
C GLY A 42 -1.68 -11.86 -10.21
N VAL A 43 -0.91 -11.17 -11.06
CA VAL A 43 0.09 -11.81 -11.96
C VAL A 43 1.45 -12.07 -11.32
N GLY A 44 1.62 -11.69 -10.07
CA GLY A 44 2.83 -11.93 -9.29
C GLY A 44 3.51 -10.63 -8.83
N PHE A 45 3.97 -10.65 -7.59
CA PHE A 45 4.65 -9.52 -6.96
C PHE A 45 6.00 -9.25 -7.65
N GLU A 46 6.36 -7.98 -7.85
CA GLU A 46 7.54 -7.49 -8.60
C GLU A 46 7.49 -7.73 -10.13
N LYS A 47 6.34 -8.09 -10.70
CA LYS A 47 6.18 -8.26 -12.16
C LYS A 47 6.47 -6.96 -12.88
N GLY A 48 5.90 -5.83 -12.46
CA GLY A 48 6.11 -4.54 -13.11
C GLY A 48 7.55 -4.04 -13.03
N LEU A 49 8.31 -4.37 -11.97
CA LEU A 49 9.75 -4.07 -11.89
C LEU A 49 10.55 -4.87 -12.92
N ARG A 50 10.23 -6.15 -13.11
CA ARG A 50 10.84 -7.02 -14.12
C ARG A 50 10.51 -6.56 -15.54
N GLU A 51 9.29 -6.14 -15.76
CA GLU A 51 8.81 -5.57 -17.02
C GLU A 51 9.57 -4.28 -17.36
N CYS A 52 9.72 -3.38 -16.40
CA CYS A 52 10.53 -2.18 -16.54
C CYS A 52 11.98 -2.49 -16.93
N ALA A 53 12.59 -3.46 -16.26
CA ALA A 53 13.98 -3.85 -16.52
C ALA A 53 14.14 -4.46 -17.92
N VAL A 54 13.21 -5.30 -18.37
CA VAL A 54 13.21 -5.90 -19.73
C VAL A 54 12.96 -4.83 -20.79
N ALA A 55 11.97 -3.95 -20.59
CA ALA A 55 11.67 -2.85 -21.53
C ALA A 55 12.88 -1.91 -21.69
N SER A 56 13.54 -1.58 -20.57
CA SER A 56 14.74 -0.73 -20.60
C SER A 56 15.91 -1.40 -21.29
N ALA A 57 16.16 -2.69 -21.00
CA ALA A 57 17.22 -3.46 -21.62
C ALA A 57 17.04 -3.60 -23.14
N LEU A 58 15.80 -3.81 -23.59
CA LEU A 58 15.46 -3.85 -25.01
C LEU A 58 15.65 -2.48 -25.66
N ALA A 59 15.14 -1.41 -25.04
CA ALA A 59 15.29 -0.06 -25.56
C ALA A 59 16.77 0.39 -25.67
N GLU A 60 17.61 -0.04 -24.70
CA GLU A 60 19.05 0.17 -24.73
C GLU A 60 19.72 -0.63 -25.87
N ALA A 61 19.40 -1.92 -26.00
CA ALA A 61 19.94 -2.78 -27.06
C ALA A 61 19.58 -2.30 -28.47
N LEU A 62 18.40 -1.69 -28.63
CA LEU A 62 17.96 -1.05 -29.88
C LEU A 62 18.62 0.31 -30.13
N GLY A 63 19.42 0.84 -29.23
CA GLY A 63 20.08 2.15 -29.35
C GLY A 63 19.11 3.33 -29.41
N LEU A 64 17.96 3.25 -28.79
CA LEU A 64 16.94 4.30 -28.84
C LEU A 64 17.42 5.60 -28.18
N PRO A 65 16.88 6.76 -28.61
CA PRO A 65 17.15 8.03 -27.96
C PRO A 65 16.78 7.97 -26.44
N ALA A 66 17.57 8.64 -25.61
CA ALA A 66 17.39 8.64 -24.15
C ALA A 66 15.98 9.07 -23.69
N ALA A 67 15.29 9.90 -24.47
CA ALA A 67 13.91 10.31 -24.19
C ALA A 67 12.92 9.13 -24.34
N GLU A 68 13.07 8.33 -25.41
CA GLU A 68 12.23 7.15 -25.63
C GLU A 68 12.54 6.03 -24.63
N GLN A 69 13.83 5.82 -24.31
CA GLN A 69 14.23 4.90 -23.25
C GLN A 69 13.58 5.27 -21.91
N ARG A 70 13.59 6.56 -21.51
CA ARG A 70 12.91 7.03 -20.29
C ARG A 70 11.41 6.83 -20.35
N THR A 71 10.79 7.08 -21.49
CA THR A 71 9.35 6.87 -21.68
C THR A 71 8.98 5.40 -21.49
N ALA A 72 9.72 4.49 -22.14
CA ALA A 72 9.50 3.05 -22.00
C ALA A 72 9.72 2.57 -20.54
N HIS A 73 10.78 3.06 -19.90
CA HIS A 73 11.11 2.75 -18.49
C HIS A 73 9.97 3.13 -17.53
N VAL A 74 9.50 4.39 -17.61
CA VAL A 74 8.44 4.89 -16.71
C VAL A 74 7.09 4.27 -17.06
N ALA A 75 6.77 4.13 -18.34
CA ALA A 75 5.53 3.52 -18.78
C ALA A 75 5.42 2.04 -18.35
N ALA A 76 6.53 1.28 -18.41
CA ALA A 76 6.55 -0.10 -17.94
C ALA A 76 6.28 -0.21 -16.42
N LEU A 77 6.84 0.68 -15.61
CA LEU A 77 6.54 0.73 -14.16
C LEU A 77 5.07 1.02 -13.86
N LEU A 78 4.41 1.80 -14.70
CA LEU A 78 3.05 2.28 -14.47
C LEU A 78 1.99 1.56 -15.32
N ARG A 79 2.38 0.55 -16.10
CA ARG A 79 1.51 -0.12 -17.06
C ARG A 79 0.18 -0.58 -16.45
N SER A 80 0.23 -1.12 -15.25
CA SER A 80 -0.95 -1.66 -14.56
C SER A 80 -1.68 -0.64 -13.68
N VAL A 81 -1.31 0.65 -13.70
CA VAL A 81 -1.88 1.65 -12.78
C VAL A 81 -3.38 1.88 -13.01
N GLY A 82 -3.86 1.65 -14.22
CA GLY A 82 -5.27 1.74 -14.57
C GLY A 82 -6.11 0.50 -14.27
N CYS A 83 -5.49 -0.66 -13.95
CA CYS A 83 -6.22 -1.92 -13.78
C CYS A 83 -7.21 -1.92 -12.60
N THR A 84 -7.06 -1.02 -11.62
CA THR A 84 -8.01 -0.90 -10.50
C THR A 84 -9.26 -0.09 -10.84
N SER A 85 -9.27 0.63 -11.97
CA SER A 85 -10.35 1.57 -12.32
C SER A 85 -11.70 0.90 -12.60
N HIS A 86 -11.70 -0.39 -12.93
CA HIS A 86 -12.90 -1.19 -13.22
C HIS A 86 -13.05 -2.41 -12.30
N ALA A 87 -12.33 -2.39 -11.16
CA ALA A 87 -12.25 -3.50 -10.24
C ALA A 87 -13.60 -3.83 -9.58
N VAL A 88 -14.41 -2.82 -9.27
CA VAL A 88 -15.73 -2.99 -8.65
C VAL A 88 -16.69 -3.71 -9.59
N GLU A 89 -16.75 -3.28 -10.86
CA GLU A 89 -17.58 -3.88 -11.90
C GLU A 89 -17.12 -5.31 -12.21
N ASN A 90 -15.80 -5.52 -12.34
CA ASN A 90 -15.23 -6.84 -12.56
C ASN A 90 -15.50 -7.78 -11.36
N GLY A 91 -15.39 -7.27 -10.13
CA GLY A 91 -15.73 -8.02 -8.92
C GLY A 91 -17.21 -8.42 -8.86
N ALA A 92 -18.11 -7.51 -9.24
CA ALA A 92 -19.54 -7.77 -9.30
C ALA A 92 -19.90 -8.81 -10.39
N ALA A 93 -19.28 -8.72 -11.58
CA ALA A 93 -19.55 -9.60 -12.71
C ALA A 93 -18.91 -10.98 -12.57
N PHE A 94 -17.66 -11.06 -12.12
CA PHE A 94 -16.83 -12.27 -12.15
C PHE A 94 -16.46 -12.82 -10.77
N GLY A 95 -16.77 -12.12 -9.70
CA GLY A 95 -16.58 -12.56 -8.32
C GLY A 95 -15.20 -12.21 -7.74
N ASP A 96 -14.11 -12.54 -8.43
CA ASP A 96 -12.73 -12.23 -8.02
C ASP A 96 -12.05 -11.42 -9.14
N ASP A 97 -12.04 -10.09 -9.01
CA ASP A 97 -11.46 -9.19 -9.99
C ASP A 97 -9.93 -9.33 -10.08
N VAL A 98 -9.24 -9.71 -9.00
CA VAL A 98 -7.80 -9.95 -8.99
C VAL A 98 -7.46 -11.17 -9.86
N ALA A 99 -8.18 -12.27 -9.67
CA ALA A 99 -7.99 -13.47 -10.47
C ALA A 99 -8.45 -13.28 -11.92
N PHE A 100 -9.49 -12.49 -12.14
CA PHE A 100 -9.97 -12.11 -13.47
C PHE A 100 -8.92 -11.29 -14.23
N GLU A 101 -8.34 -10.25 -13.60
CA GLU A 101 -7.26 -9.45 -14.20
C GLU A 101 -6.05 -10.32 -14.58
N ALA A 102 -5.66 -11.27 -13.73
CA ALA A 102 -4.55 -12.17 -14.02
C ALA A 102 -4.77 -12.98 -15.31
N VAL A 103 -6.01 -13.33 -15.62
CA VAL A 103 -6.36 -14.00 -16.88
C VAL A 103 -6.32 -13.02 -18.05
N LEU A 104 -6.84 -11.79 -17.90
CA LEU A 104 -6.85 -10.79 -18.98
C LEU A 104 -5.44 -10.49 -19.50
N HIS A 105 -4.44 -10.44 -18.64
CA HIS A 105 -3.04 -10.16 -19.02
C HIS A 105 -2.44 -11.19 -19.98
N VAL A 106 -2.98 -12.39 -20.04
CA VAL A 106 -2.47 -13.49 -20.90
C VAL A 106 -3.38 -13.83 -22.06
N LEU A 107 -4.62 -13.34 -22.09
CA LEU A 107 -5.55 -13.62 -23.18
C LEU A 107 -5.00 -13.13 -24.53
N ASP A 108 -5.31 -13.91 -25.56
CA ASP A 108 -4.94 -13.57 -26.95
C ASP A 108 -6.13 -13.80 -27.90
N PRO A 109 -7.08 -12.88 -27.97
CA PRO A 109 -8.24 -13.02 -28.83
C PRO A 109 -7.89 -12.96 -30.33
N GLY A 110 -6.67 -12.54 -30.70
CA GLY A 110 -6.17 -12.53 -32.07
C GLY A 110 -5.75 -13.93 -32.57
N ASP A 111 -5.57 -14.90 -31.67
CA ASP A 111 -5.29 -16.30 -32.01
C ASP A 111 -6.47 -17.18 -31.57
N PRO A 112 -7.39 -17.56 -32.46
CA PRO A 112 -8.61 -18.30 -32.09
C PRO A 112 -8.37 -19.63 -31.37
N ALA A 113 -7.29 -20.36 -31.72
CA ALA A 113 -6.97 -21.66 -31.11
C ALA A 113 -6.45 -21.49 -29.68
N VAL A 114 -5.55 -20.50 -29.48
CA VAL A 114 -5.03 -20.14 -28.16
C VAL A 114 -6.14 -19.57 -27.28
N PHE A 115 -6.95 -18.67 -27.83
CA PHE A 115 -8.09 -18.08 -27.10
C PHE A 115 -9.09 -19.15 -26.65
N ALA A 116 -9.45 -20.10 -27.52
CA ALA A 116 -10.34 -21.20 -27.14
C ALA A 116 -9.76 -22.05 -26.01
N ALA A 117 -8.45 -22.36 -26.05
CA ALA A 117 -7.78 -23.10 -24.99
C ALA A 117 -7.75 -22.29 -23.65
N GLN A 118 -7.53 -20.98 -23.71
CA GLN A 118 -7.57 -20.09 -22.55
C GLN A 118 -8.97 -20.01 -21.96
N MET A 119 -10.01 -19.92 -22.80
CA MET A 119 -11.40 -19.89 -22.36
C MET A 119 -11.88 -21.20 -21.75
N ALA A 120 -11.30 -22.35 -22.13
CA ALA A 120 -11.58 -23.62 -21.48
C ALA A 120 -11.15 -23.65 -19.99
N GLY A 121 -10.13 -22.86 -19.62
CA GLY A 121 -9.66 -22.67 -18.24
C GLY A 121 -10.26 -21.46 -17.52
N PHE A 122 -11.11 -20.68 -18.20
CA PHE A 122 -11.65 -19.44 -17.64
C PHE A 122 -12.53 -19.70 -16.42
N GLY A 123 -12.41 -18.83 -15.40
CA GLY A 123 -13.17 -18.98 -14.17
C GLY A 123 -12.55 -19.99 -13.18
N ALA A 124 -11.27 -20.37 -13.34
CA ALA A 124 -10.58 -21.32 -12.45
C ALA A 124 -10.64 -20.93 -10.97
N TRP A 125 -10.82 -19.64 -10.64
CA TRP A 125 -11.01 -19.11 -9.28
C TRP A 125 -12.39 -19.40 -8.69
N ALA A 126 -13.36 -19.83 -9.50
CA ALA A 126 -14.70 -20.15 -9.06
C ALA A 126 -14.91 -21.67 -8.92
N ALA A 127 -15.98 -22.05 -8.21
CA ALA A 127 -16.40 -23.44 -8.11
C ALA A 127 -16.64 -24.04 -9.51
N PRO A 128 -16.26 -25.30 -9.75
CA PRO A 128 -16.25 -25.92 -11.07
C PRO A 128 -17.57 -25.78 -11.85
N GLU A 129 -18.69 -25.90 -11.16
CA GLU A 129 -20.04 -25.81 -11.73
C GLU A 129 -20.39 -24.39 -12.24
N ARG A 130 -19.73 -23.35 -11.73
CA ARG A 130 -19.95 -21.96 -12.15
C ARG A 130 -19.09 -21.54 -13.34
N ARG A 131 -17.99 -22.22 -13.62
CA ARG A 131 -17.00 -21.84 -14.63
C ARG A 131 -17.59 -21.70 -16.04
N PRO A 132 -18.43 -22.65 -16.54
CA PRO A 132 -19.04 -22.51 -17.87
C PRO A 132 -19.96 -21.27 -17.98
N ALA A 133 -20.64 -20.92 -16.89
CA ALA A 133 -21.49 -19.72 -16.87
C ALA A 133 -20.66 -18.44 -16.90
N LEU A 134 -19.55 -18.38 -16.17
CA LEU A 134 -18.63 -17.25 -16.18
C LEU A 134 -17.99 -17.05 -17.55
N ALA A 135 -17.54 -18.12 -18.20
CA ALA A 135 -16.96 -18.05 -19.55
C ALA A 135 -17.98 -17.55 -20.59
N ARG A 136 -19.22 -18.03 -20.56
CA ARG A 136 -20.30 -17.51 -21.42
C ARG A 136 -20.59 -16.04 -21.13
N HIS A 137 -20.73 -15.68 -19.86
CA HIS A 137 -20.96 -14.28 -19.46
C HIS A 137 -19.86 -13.36 -19.97
N PHE A 138 -18.59 -13.77 -19.82
CA PHE A 138 -17.46 -13.00 -20.36
C PHE A 138 -17.59 -12.81 -21.88
N ALA A 139 -17.85 -13.87 -22.63
CA ALA A 139 -18.00 -13.80 -24.09
C ALA A 139 -19.17 -12.88 -24.52
N GLU A 140 -20.23 -12.81 -23.73
CA GLU A 140 -21.39 -11.94 -23.98
C GLU A 140 -21.10 -10.47 -23.70
N VAL A 141 -20.41 -10.17 -22.57
CA VAL A 141 -20.26 -8.78 -22.12
C VAL A 141 -18.95 -8.11 -22.58
N ALA A 142 -17.87 -8.88 -22.75
CA ALA A 142 -16.54 -8.34 -23.05
C ALA A 142 -16.49 -7.43 -24.30
N PRO A 143 -17.21 -7.70 -25.41
CA PRO A 143 -17.19 -6.82 -26.57
C PRO A 143 -17.71 -5.40 -26.28
N ALA A 144 -18.65 -5.26 -25.36
CA ALA A 144 -19.20 -3.97 -24.97
C ALA A 144 -18.46 -3.31 -23.80
N THR A 145 -18.09 -4.10 -22.77
CA THR A 145 -17.48 -3.59 -21.53
C THR A 145 -15.98 -3.44 -21.64
N GLY A 146 -15.29 -4.23 -22.44
CA GLY A 146 -13.85 -4.19 -22.61
C GLY A 146 -13.33 -2.81 -23.03
N PRO A 147 -13.84 -2.18 -24.11
CA PRO A 147 -13.42 -0.84 -24.51
C PRO A 147 -13.70 0.23 -23.43
N GLN A 148 -14.79 0.08 -22.67
CA GLN A 148 -15.11 1.01 -21.57
C GLN A 148 -14.12 0.86 -20.41
N ALA A 149 -13.81 -0.36 -20.02
CA ALA A 149 -12.83 -0.65 -18.98
C ALA A 149 -11.42 -0.17 -19.37
N ALA A 150 -11.00 -0.41 -20.62
CA ALA A 150 -9.74 0.10 -21.14
C ALA A 150 -9.69 1.65 -21.10
N ARG A 151 -10.75 2.32 -21.53
CA ARG A 151 -10.83 3.78 -21.47
C ARG A 151 -10.74 4.32 -20.05
N ALA A 152 -11.45 3.72 -19.09
CA ALA A 152 -11.35 4.08 -17.68
C ALA A 152 -9.91 3.87 -17.15
N GLY A 153 -9.25 2.79 -17.53
CA GLY A 153 -7.85 2.53 -17.20
C GLY A 153 -6.90 3.58 -17.78
N CYS A 154 -7.08 3.96 -19.05
CA CYS A 154 -6.29 5.01 -19.71
C CYS A 154 -6.48 6.38 -19.04
N GLU A 155 -7.72 6.74 -18.70
CA GLU A 155 -8.03 7.98 -17.97
C GLU A 155 -7.40 8.02 -16.57
N ALA A 156 -7.48 6.92 -15.82
CA ALA A 156 -6.83 6.80 -14.52
C ALA A 156 -5.30 6.93 -14.63
N SER A 157 -4.69 6.27 -15.60
CA SER A 157 -3.25 6.33 -15.88
C SER A 157 -2.81 7.75 -16.25
N THR A 158 -3.58 8.42 -17.12
CA THR A 158 -3.33 9.81 -17.51
C THR A 158 -3.43 10.76 -16.32
N ALA A 159 -4.44 10.58 -15.45
CA ALA A 159 -4.58 11.39 -14.24
C ALA A 159 -3.38 11.25 -13.30
N VAL A 160 -2.85 10.03 -13.14
CA VAL A 160 -1.61 9.80 -12.38
C VAL A 160 -0.41 10.49 -13.04
N CYS A 161 -0.25 10.39 -14.37
CA CYS A 161 0.82 11.06 -15.11
C CYS A 161 0.78 12.58 -14.95
N VAL A 162 -0.39 13.20 -15.09
CA VAL A 162 -0.57 14.66 -14.91
C VAL A 162 -0.22 15.06 -13.48
N ARG A 163 -0.74 14.35 -12.47
CA ARG A 163 -0.47 14.66 -11.06
C ARG A 163 1.01 14.58 -10.70
N LEU A 164 1.74 13.64 -11.31
CA LEU A 164 3.17 13.42 -11.04
C LEU A 164 4.09 14.17 -12.00
N GLY A 165 3.54 14.86 -13.00
CA GLY A 165 4.31 15.62 -13.99
C GLY A 165 5.25 14.72 -14.79
N LEU A 166 4.77 13.58 -15.31
CA LEU A 166 5.57 12.59 -16.04
C LEU A 166 5.70 12.90 -17.54
N GLY A 167 4.89 13.84 -18.05
CA GLY A 167 4.91 14.29 -19.44
C GLY A 167 4.02 13.47 -20.37
N ASP A 168 3.70 14.10 -21.54
CA ASP A 168 2.72 13.60 -22.50
C ASP A 168 3.14 12.29 -23.17
N ALA A 169 4.45 12.08 -23.37
CA ALA A 169 4.96 10.85 -23.98
C ALA A 169 4.67 9.61 -23.13
N VAL A 170 4.82 9.71 -21.79
CA VAL A 170 4.47 8.63 -20.87
C VAL A 170 2.96 8.45 -20.82
N ALA A 171 2.18 9.53 -20.74
CA ALA A 171 0.72 9.47 -20.72
C ALA A 171 0.19 8.80 -22.00
N ARG A 172 0.75 9.14 -23.16
CA ARG A 172 0.44 8.49 -24.45
C ARG A 172 0.76 7.00 -24.43
N ALA A 173 1.96 6.61 -24.04
CA ALA A 173 2.35 5.21 -23.99
C ALA A 173 1.44 4.38 -23.05
N LEU A 174 0.98 4.97 -21.92
CA LEU A 174 0.04 4.34 -21.01
C LEU A 174 -1.41 4.28 -21.55
N ALA A 175 -1.82 5.23 -22.36
CA ALA A 175 -3.11 5.18 -23.05
C ALA A 175 -3.17 4.09 -24.13
N GLU A 176 -2.02 3.64 -24.60
CA GLU A 176 -1.87 2.64 -25.67
C GLU A 176 -1.60 1.22 -25.17
N VAL A 177 -1.56 0.96 -23.86
CA VAL A 177 -1.16 -0.36 -23.27
C VAL A 177 -2.11 -1.52 -23.56
N TYR A 178 -3.32 -1.24 -24.04
CA TYR A 178 -4.30 -2.24 -24.46
C TYR A 178 -4.45 -2.33 -25.99
N GLU A 179 -3.71 -1.50 -26.73
CA GLU A 179 -3.69 -1.53 -28.18
C GLU A 179 -2.83 -2.69 -28.70
N ARG A 180 -3.10 -3.14 -29.92
CA ARG A 180 -2.43 -4.28 -30.55
C ARG A 180 -1.91 -3.90 -31.93
N TRP A 181 -0.79 -4.50 -32.33
CA TRP A 181 -0.21 -4.24 -33.64
C TRP A 181 -1.19 -4.51 -34.81
N ASP A 182 -2.03 -5.55 -34.67
CA ASP A 182 -3.04 -5.95 -35.67
C ASP A 182 -4.30 -5.07 -35.70
N GLY A 183 -4.41 -4.06 -34.83
CA GLY A 183 -5.59 -3.20 -34.71
C GLY A 183 -6.79 -3.83 -34.02
N LEU A 184 -6.64 -5.04 -33.45
CA LEU A 184 -7.68 -5.68 -32.66
C LEU A 184 -7.64 -5.29 -31.17
N GLY A 185 -6.85 -4.23 -30.86
CA GLY A 185 -6.74 -3.66 -29.52
C GLY A 185 -7.90 -2.75 -29.15
N ILE A 186 -7.87 -2.23 -27.96
CA ILE A 186 -8.87 -1.34 -27.34
C ILE A 186 -8.15 -0.22 -26.58
N PRO A 187 -8.73 0.98 -26.39
CA PRO A 187 -10.11 1.36 -26.73
C PRO A 187 -10.27 1.96 -28.14
N ASP A 188 -9.18 2.35 -28.81
CA ASP A 188 -9.22 3.17 -30.04
C ASP A 188 -8.84 2.39 -31.29
N ALA A 189 -8.53 1.08 -31.14
CA ALA A 189 -8.15 0.17 -32.24
C ALA A 189 -6.96 0.70 -33.07
N LEU A 190 -5.97 1.28 -32.39
CA LEU A 190 -4.73 1.71 -33.03
C LEU A 190 -3.98 0.50 -33.59
N ALA A 191 -3.38 0.65 -34.78
CA ALA A 191 -2.66 -0.41 -35.45
C ALA A 191 -1.25 0.01 -35.88
N GLY A 192 -0.33 -0.94 -35.88
CA GLY A 192 1.03 -0.74 -36.40
C GLY A 192 1.76 0.42 -35.72
N GLU A 193 2.34 1.28 -36.55
CA GLU A 193 3.13 2.43 -36.10
C GLU A 193 2.29 3.59 -35.53
N ALA A 194 0.96 3.52 -35.58
CA ALA A 194 0.10 4.47 -34.85
C ALA A 194 0.28 4.34 -33.34
N ILE A 195 0.66 3.16 -32.87
CA ILE A 195 1.06 2.90 -31.48
C ILE A 195 2.50 3.41 -31.29
N SER A 196 2.75 4.19 -30.26
CA SER A 196 4.09 4.74 -29.98
C SER A 196 5.11 3.60 -29.75
N LEU A 197 6.36 3.84 -30.17
CA LEU A 197 7.42 2.85 -30.00
C LEU A 197 7.62 2.44 -28.52
N PRO A 198 7.63 3.37 -27.53
CA PRO A 198 7.64 2.98 -26.12
C PRO A 198 6.44 2.10 -25.71
N GLY A 199 5.24 2.39 -26.19
CA GLY A 199 4.05 1.55 -25.91
C GLY A 199 4.21 0.13 -26.46
N ARG A 200 4.70 -0.02 -27.70
CA ARG A 200 4.99 -1.33 -28.31
C ARG A 200 6.06 -2.13 -27.54
N ILE A 201 7.11 -1.45 -27.05
CA ILE A 201 8.18 -2.06 -26.22
C ILE A 201 7.61 -2.55 -24.90
N VAL A 202 6.82 -1.73 -24.21
CA VAL A 202 6.19 -2.10 -22.91
C VAL A 202 5.27 -3.31 -23.10
N HIS A 203 4.49 -3.34 -24.18
CA HIS A 203 3.61 -4.46 -24.48
C HIS A 203 4.38 -5.77 -24.72
N LEU A 204 5.47 -5.70 -25.49
CA LEU A 204 6.35 -6.86 -25.70
C LEU A 204 7.00 -7.32 -24.39
N ALA A 205 7.53 -6.38 -23.58
CA ALA A 205 8.19 -6.69 -22.31
C ALA A 205 7.24 -7.43 -21.34
N GLU A 206 5.98 -7.00 -21.26
CA GLU A 206 4.98 -7.68 -20.45
C GLU A 206 4.80 -9.14 -20.86
N GLN A 207 4.56 -9.41 -22.15
CA GLN A 207 4.34 -10.76 -22.62
C GLN A 207 5.58 -11.64 -22.42
N ALA A 208 6.77 -11.07 -22.61
CA ALA A 208 8.02 -11.77 -22.33
C ALA A 208 8.19 -12.14 -20.84
N VAL A 209 7.88 -11.21 -19.92
CA VAL A 209 7.97 -11.43 -18.46
C VAL A 209 6.95 -12.48 -18.01
N LEU A 210 5.70 -12.39 -18.47
CA LEU A 210 4.64 -13.33 -18.12
C LEU A 210 4.95 -14.75 -18.64
N ALA A 211 5.50 -14.87 -19.84
CA ALA A 211 5.91 -16.15 -20.39
C ALA A 211 7.15 -16.71 -19.70
N HIS A 212 8.13 -15.84 -19.39
CA HIS A 212 9.33 -16.23 -18.64
C HIS A 212 8.98 -16.81 -17.26
N ALA A 213 8.03 -16.24 -16.55
CA ALA A 213 7.59 -16.74 -15.25
C ALA A 213 7.00 -18.18 -15.32
N ARG A 214 6.48 -18.59 -16.48
CA ARG A 214 5.92 -19.92 -16.71
C ARG A 214 6.92 -20.98 -17.15
N GLY A 215 7.94 -20.58 -17.92
CA GLY A 215 8.85 -21.56 -18.53
C GLY A 215 10.23 -21.01 -18.92
N GLY A 216 10.68 -19.95 -18.25
CA GLY A 216 12.00 -19.36 -18.45
C GLY A 216 12.21 -18.72 -19.83
N ARG A 217 13.46 -18.50 -20.18
CA ARG A 217 13.85 -17.87 -21.46
C ARG A 217 13.25 -18.51 -22.70
N PRO A 218 13.21 -19.87 -22.82
CA PRO A 218 12.60 -20.49 -23.99
C PRO A 218 11.13 -20.15 -24.18
N ALA A 219 10.37 -20.10 -23.07
CA ALA A 219 8.95 -19.75 -23.12
C ALA A 219 8.75 -18.26 -23.50
N ALA A 220 9.59 -17.35 -22.99
CA ALA A 220 9.55 -15.95 -23.37
C ALA A 220 9.78 -15.75 -24.88
N LEU A 221 10.80 -16.38 -25.44
CA LEU A 221 11.10 -16.30 -26.86
C LEU A 221 9.97 -16.91 -27.73
N ALA A 222 9.46 -18.07 -27.35
CA ALA A 222 8.38 -18.73 -28.08
C ALA A 222 7.10 -17.90 -28.07
N GLU A 223 6.74 -17.28 -26.95
CA GLU A 223 5.53 -16.47 -26.80
C GLU A 223 5.63 -15.15 -27.60
N VAL A 224 6.77 -14.47 -27.54
CA VAL A 224 6.99 -13.25 -28.32
C VAL A 224 6.94 -13.56 -29.82
N ALA A 225 7.58 -14.63 -30.28
CA ALA A 225 7.55 -15.07 -31.67
C ALA A 225 6.13 -15.44 -32.13
N ARG A 226 5.35 -16.14 -31.30
CA ARG A 226 3.97 -16.51 -31.60
C ARG A 226 3.04 -15.30 -31.77
N ARG A 227 3.23 -14.28 -30.94
CA ARG A 227 2.40 -13.05 -30.97
C ARG A 227 2.85 -12.02 -32.02
N ALA A 228 3.99 -12.24 -32.70
CA ALA A 228 4.53 -11.33 -33.70
C ALA A 228 3.59 -11.17 -34.89
N GLY A 229 3.33 -9.92 -35.31
CA GLY A 229 2.40 -9.59 -36.40
C GLY A 229 0.91 -9.60 -36.01
N GLY A 230 0.57 -10.21 -34.87
CA GLY A 230 -0.73 -10.12 -34.23
C GLY A 230 -0.71 -9.05 -33.14
N GLN A 231 -0.59 -9.49 -31.88
CA GLN A 231 -0.54 -8.56 -30.74
C GLN A 231 0.71 -7.68 -30.75
N LEU A 232 1.88 -8.24 -31.09
CA LEU A 232 3.17 -7.60 -30.99
C LEU A 232 3.71 -7.14 -32.34
N ASP A 233 4.46 -6.06 -32.34
CA ASP A 233 5.21 -5.55 -33.50
C ASP A 233 6.20 -6.61 -33.98
N PRO A 234 6.10 -7.08 -35.26
CA PRO A 234 6.96 -8.14 -35.78
C PRO A 234 8.43 -7.73 -35.87
N ALA A 235 8.72 -6.47 -36.13
CA ALA A 235 10.10 -5.96 -36.19
C ALA A 235 10.72 -5.93 -34.79
N LEU A 236 9.96 -5.49 -33.77
CA LEU A 236 10.40 -5.54 -32.38
C LEU A 236 10.55 -6.97 -31.88
N ALA A 237 9.68 -7.90 -32.27
CA ALA A 237 9.78 -9.30 -31.91
C ALA A 237 11.04 -9.95 -32.48
N ALA A 238 11.39 -9.64 -33.75
CA ALA A 238 12.63 -10.09 -34.38
C ALA A 238 13.87 -9.51 -33.67
N ALA A 239 13.87 -8.21 -33.40
CA ALA A 239 14.95 -7.55 -32.68
C ALA A 239 15.09 -8.07 -31.23
N PHE A 240 13.99 -8.36 -30.55
CA PHE A 240 14.01 -8.99 -29.22
C PHE A 240 14.68 -10.38 -29.27
N ALA A 241 14.40 -11.18 -30.30
CA ALA A 241 15.03 -12.49 -30.45
C ALA A 241 16.55 -12.36 -30.72
N GLU A 242 16.96 -11.38 -31.53
CA GLU A 242 18.36 -11.06 -31.79
C GLU A 242 19.11 -10.63 -30.51
N HIS A 243 18.46 -9.78 -29.71
CA HIS A 243 19.04 -9.23 -28.47
C HIS A 243 18.59 -9.99 -27.21
N ALA A 244 18.07 -11.21 -27.32
CA ALA A 244 17.48 -11.97 -26.22
C ALA A 244 18.42 -12.13 -25.01
N GLY A 245 19.72 -12.25 -25.25
CA GLY A 245 20.73 -12.32 -24.19
C GLY A 245 20.70 -11.08 -23.28
N ALA A 246 20.70 -9.90 -23.85
CA ALA A 246 20.67 -8.63 -23.14
C ALA A 246 19.27 -8.32 -22.58
N ALA A 247 18.21 -8.51 -23.40
CA ALA A 247 16.84 -8.17 -23.04
C ALA A 247 16.29 -9.01 -21.87
N LEU A 248 16.65 -10.30 -21.77
CA LEU A 248 16.19 -11.20 -20.72
C LEU A 248 17.16 -11.35 -19.52
N ALA A 249 18.39 -10.81 -19.62
CA ALA A 249 19.34 -10.85 -18.50
C ALA A 249 18.79 -10.26 -17.18
N PRO A 250 17.97 -9.18 -17.20
CA PRO A 250 17.40 -8.63 -15.98
C PRO A 250 16.53 -9.60 -15.20
N LEU A 251 15.97 -10.63 -15.83
CA LEU A 251 15.08 -11.59 -15.18
C LEU A 251 15.82 -12.59 -14.30
N ASP A 252 17.14 -12.73 -14.49
CA ASP A 252 18.02 -13.55 -13.65
C ASP A 252 18.51 -12.79 -12.40
N ALA A 253 18.28 -11.47 -12.32
CA ALA A 253 18.71 -10.65 -11.20
C ALA A 253 17.93 -10.99 -9.92
N PRO A 254 18.64 -11.14 -8.77
CA PRO A 254 17.99 -11.48 -7.50
C PRO A 254 17.16 -10.32 -6.92
N ASP A 255 17.45 -9.09 -7.33
CA ASP A 255 16.79 -7.87 -6.87
C ASP A 255 16.21 -7.06 -8.06
N PRO A 256 14.93 -7.28 -8.41
CA PRO A 256 14.29 -6.57 -9.53
C PRO A 256 14.24 -5.05 -9.37
N LEU A 257 14.14 -4.52 -8.14
CA LEU A 257 14.16 -3.07 -7.93
C LEU A 257 15.54 -2.49 -8.21
N ALA A 258 16.60 -3.13 -7.69
CA ALA A 258 17.97 -2.69 -7.96
C ALA A 258 18.28 -2.72 -9.47
N GLU A 259 17.81 -3.75 -10.17
CA GLU A 259 17.95 -3.89 -11.62
C GLU A 259 17.20 -2.81 -12.39
N ALA A 260 15.95 -2.51 -12.04
CA ALA A 260 15.19 -1.42 -12.63
C ALA A 260 15.89 -0.06 -12.41
N LEU A 261 16.37 0.21 -11.19
CA LEU A 261 17.10 1.43 -10.89
C LEU A 261 18.45 1.54 -11.61
N ALA A 262 19.14 0.43 -11.84
CA ALA A 262 20.41 0.42 -12.58
C ALA A 262 20.22 0.76 -14.06
N ARG A 263 19.05 0.45 -14.64
CA ARG A 263 18.69 0.70 -16.03
C ARG A 263 17.91 2.01 -16.26
N GLU A 264 17.70 2.81 -15.20
CA GLU A 264 17.07 4.12 -15.37
C GLU A 264 17.94 5.02 -16.25
N PRO A 265 17.42 5.50 -17.42
CA PRO A 265 18.20 6.35 -18.31
C PRO A 265 18.51 7.73 -17.69
N PRO A 266 19.74 8.25 -17.80
CA PRO A 266 20.08 9.57 -17.30
C PRO A 266 19.37 10.69 -18.10
N PRO A 267 19.17 11.88 -17.50
CA PRO A 267 19.44 12.23 -16.11
C PRO A 267 18.40 11.65 -15.14
N HIS A 268 18.87 11.15 -13.99
CA HIS A 268 17.98 10.60 -12.98
C HIS A 268 17.20 11.71 -12.28
N ARG A 269 15.89 11.72 -12.42
CA ARG A 269 15.02 12.68 -11.73
C ARG A 269 14.91 12.31 -10.26
N ARG A 270 15.18 13.29 -9.38
CA ARG A 270 14.98 13.15 -7.95
C ARG A 270 13.72 13.86 -7.50
N LEU A 271 13.09 13.35 -6.42
CA LEU A 271 11.89 13.95 -5.87
C LEU A 271 12.21 15.28 -5.21
N ALA A 272 11.43 16.30 -5.55
CA ALA A 272 11.41 17.59 -4.85
C ALA A 272 10.54 17.50 -3.58
N ALA A 273 10.64 18.53 -2.73
CA ALA A 273 9.77 18.66 -1.56
C ALA A 273 8.28 18.63 -1.98
N GLY A 274 7.48 17.88 -1.25
CA GLY A 274 6.04 17.68 -1.52
C GLY A 274 5.71 16.71 -2.66
N GLU A 275 6.68 16.29 -3.50
CA GLU A 275 6.38 15.31 -4.57
C GLU A 275 6.05 13.93 -4.02
N LEU A 276 6.70 13.52 -2.93
CA LEU A 276 6.41 12.25 -2.29
C LEU A 276 4.98 12.19 -1.74
N GLU A 277 4.47 13.30 -1.18
CA GLU A 277 3.08 13.38 -0.71
C GLU A 277 2.09 13.34 -1.90
N ARG A 278 2.42 14.00 -3.02
CA ARG A 278 1.61 13.91 -4.25
C ARG A 278 1.57 12.48 -4.80
N LEU A 279 2.71 11.78 -4.77
CA LEU A 279 2.79 10.38 -5.18
C LEU A 279 1.99 9.48 -4.24
N ALA A 280 2.14 9.66 -2.93
CA ALA A 280 1.37 8.92 -1.93
C ALA A 280 -0.14 9.12 -2.11
N PHE A 281 -0.57 10.35 -2.42
CA PHE A 281 -1.97 10.64 -2.74
C PHE A 281 -2.44 9.93 -4.02
N ALA A 282 -1.63 9.91 -5.07
CA ALA A 282 -1.96 9.20 -6.30
C ALA A 282 -2.09 7.70 -6.06
N LEU A 283 -1.18 7.13 -5.27
CA LEU A 283 -1.21 5.71 -4.91
C LEU A 283 -2.41 5.35 -4.03
N ALA A 284 -2.74 6.21 -3.05
CA ALA A 284 -3.95 6.08 -2.25
C ALA A 284 -5.21 6.07 -3.13
N ALA A 285 -5.31 6.98 -4.10
CA ALA A 285 -6.45 7.04 -5.02
C ALA A 285 -6.57 5.76 -5.85
N VAL A 286 -5.45 5.20 -6.35
CA VAL A 286 -5.44 3.92 -7.09
C VAL A 286 -5.91 2.77 -6.21
N ALA A 287 -5.50 2.73 -4.93
CA ALA A 287 -5.94 1.71 -3.99
C ALA A 287 -7.42 1.86 -3.60
N ASP A 288 -7.89 3.09 -3.38
CA ASP A 288 -9.28 3.38 -3.00
C ASP A 288 -10.28 3.01 -4.12
N LEU A 289 -9.85 2.94 -5.41
CA LEU A 289 -10.68 2.47 -6.53
C LEU A 289 -11.10 0.99 -6.40
N LYS A 290 -10.46 0.22 -5.53
CA LYS A 290 -10.81 -1.19 -5.27
C LYS A 290 -12.14 -1.41 -4.55
N GLY A 291 -12.84 -0.36 -4.13
CA GLY A 291 -14.15 -0.50 -3.51
C GLY A 291 -15.00 0.75 -3.70
N ALA A 292 -16.26 0.58 -4.06
CA ALA A 292 -17.22 1.66 -4.28
C ALA A 292 -17.37 2.58 -3.05
N TRP A 293 -17.09 2.07 -1.85
CA TRP A 293 -17.27 2.75 -0.57
C TRP A 293 -15.96 3.31 0.02
N LEU A 294 -14.83 3.20 -0.73
CA LEU A 294 -13.50 3.57 -0.23
C LEU A 294 -13.00 4.90 -0.80
N THR A 295 -13.65 5.44 -1.83
CA THR A 295 -13.23 6.67 -2.50
C THR A 295 -13.05 7.83 -1.52
N GLY A 296 -11.83 8.32 -1.40
CA GLY A 296 -11.46 9.44 -0.54
C GLY A 296 -11.22 9.08 0.93
N HIS A 297 -11.29 7.81 1.32
CA HIS A 297 -11.01 7.33 2.67
C HIS A 297 -9.59 7.68 3.11
N SER A 298 -8.58 7.21 2.39
CA SER A 298 -7.17 7.41 2.75
C SER A 298 -6.79 8.90 2.89
N PRO A 299 -7.18 9.81 1.97
CA PRO A 299 -7.00 11.25 2.17
C PRO A 299 -7.72 11.84 3.38
N ALA A 300 -8.89 11.33 3.73
CA ALA A 300 -9.63 11.81 4.90
C ALA A 300 -8.94 11.38 6.21
N VAL A 301 -8.51 10.11 6.29
CA VAL A 301 -7.70 9.60 7.41
C VAL A 301 -6.40 10.40 7.56
N ALA A 302 -5.71 10.71 6.46
CA ALA A 302 -4.45 11.46 6.50
C ALA A 302 -4.64 12.88 7.05
N ARG A 303 -5.70 13.59 6.64
CA ARG A 303 -6.02 14.92 7.18
C ARG A 303 -6.32 14.88 8.68
N LEU A 304 -7.12 13.89 9.08
CA LEU A 304 -7.53 13.73 10.47
C LEU A 304 -6.33 13.36 11.37
N ALA A 305 -5.49 12.42 10.92
CA ALA A 305 -4.28 12.00 11.63
C ALA A 305 -3.26 13.15 11.77
N ASP A 306 -3.06 13.96 10.73
CA ASP A 306 -2.17 15.13 10.78
C ASP A 306 -2.67 16.19 11.76
N ALA A 307 -3.96 16.54 11.73
CA ALA A 307 -4.55 17.47 12.67
C ALA A 307 -4.43 16.98 14.12
N ALA A 308 -4.72 15.69 14.35
CA ALA A 308 -4.59 15.06 15.67
C ALA A 308 -3.13 15.04 16.15
N ALA A 309 -2.17 14.80 15.25
CA ALA A 309 -0.74 14.84 15.57
C ALA A 309 -0.28 16.23 16.00
N GLY A 310 -0.79 17.29 15.36
CA GLY A 310 -0.56 18.67 15.77
C GLY A 310 -1.06 18.95 17.19
N LEU A 311 -2.29 18.52 17.52
CA LEU A 311 -2.87 18.65 18.86
C LEU A 311 -2.13 17.79 19.90
N ALA A 312 -1.55 16.68 19.49
CA ALA A 312 -0.73 15.82 20.34
C ALA A 312 0.72 16.32 20.51
N GLY A 313 1.12 17.42 19.85
CA GLY A 313 2.44 18.04 19.98
C GLY A 313 3.55 17.38 19.17
N LEU A 314 3.23 16.60 18.13
CA LEU A 314 4.24 16.06 17.22
C LEU A 314 4.87 17.19 16.39
N GLY A 315 6.19 17.08 16.16
CA GLY A 315 6.93 18.02 15.32
C GLY A 315 6.50 17.93 13.84
N GLU A 316 6.73 19.01 13.08
CA GLU A 316 6.30 19.08 11.65
C GLU A 316 6.81 17.91 10.81
N ARG A 317 7.99 17.42 11.10
CA ARG A 317 8.58 16.27 10.42
C ARG A 317 7.82 14.97 10.69
N GLU A 318 7.52 14.69 11.96
CA GLU A 318 6.75 13.49 12.34
C GLU A 318 5.33 13.55 11.77
N ARG A 319 4.76 14.74 11.70
CA ARG A 319 3.47 14.99 11.06
C ARG A 319 3.51 14.72 9.56
N ALA A 320 4.57 15.19 8.87
CA ALA A 320 4.75 14.92 7.44
C ALA A 320 4.90 13.41 7.17
N ASP A 321 5.69 12.69 7.97
CA ASP A 321 5.85 11.24 7.88
C ASP A 321 4.52 10.53 8.15
N LEU A 322 3.75 10.98 9.14
CA LEU A 322 2.43 10.41 9.45
C LEU A 322 1.41 10.68 8.34
N ARG A 323 1.39 11.86 7.72
CA ARG A 323 0.51 12.16 6.57
C ARG A 323 0.74 11.17 5.43
N VAL A 324 2.02 10.95 5.07
CA VAL A 324 2.36 10.00 4.00
C VAL A 324 2.03 8.56 4.41
N ALA A 325 2.33 8.16 5.66
CA ALA A 325 1.97 6.83 6.16
C ALA A 325 0.45 6.62 6.15
N ALA A 326 -0.33 7.65 6.52
CA ALA A 326 -1.79 7.61 6.51
C ALA A 326 -2.38 7.58 5.09
N LEU A 327 -1.76 8.24 4.11
CA LEU A 327 -2.15 8.09 2.70
C LEU A 327 -1.92 6.65 2.21
N LEU A 328 -0.86 5.99 2.69
CA LEU A 328 -0.41 4.69 2.20
C LEU A 328 -0.88 3.50 3.04
N HIS A 329 -1.63 3.71 4.14
CA HIS A 329 -1.95 2.64 5.10
C HIS A 329 -2.73 1.47 4.47
N ASP A 330 -3.54 1.75 3.49
CA ASP A 330 -4.49 0.82 2.87
C ASP A 330 -4.09 0.33 1.46
N ILE A 331 -2.89 0.65 0.96
CA ILE A 331 -2.47 0.24 -0.39
C ILE A 331 -2.48 -1.28 -0.60
N GLY A 332 -2.31 -2.05 0.45
CA GLY A 332 -2.41 -3.51 0.41
C GLY A 332 -3.83 -4.05 0.14
N ARG A 333 -4.86 -3.21 0.25
CA ARG A 333 -6.24 -3.55 -0.16
C ARG A 333 -6.32 -3.89 -1.65
N ALA A 334 -5.39 -3.40 -2.46
CA ALA A 334 -5.31 -3.71 -3.89
C ALA A 334 -5.29 -5.23 -4.18
N GLY A 335 -4.70 -6.03 -3.30
CA GLY A 335 -4.64 -7.49 -3.43
C GLY A 335 -5.87 -8.25 -2.93
N VAL A 336 -6.93 -7.56 -2.47
CA VAL A 336 -8.17 -8.21 -2.00
C VAL A 336 -9.27 -7.94 -3.03
N PRO A 337 -10.04 -8.96 -3.45
CA PRO A 337 -11.11 -8.77 -4.42
C PRO A 337 -12.15 -7.74 -3.98
N SER A 338 -12.59 -6.89 -4.91
CA SER A 338 -13.60 -5.85 -4.67
C SER A 338 -14.92 -6.44 -4.17
N SER A 339 -15.30 -7.62 -4.65
CA SER A 339 -16.49 -8.35 -4.19
C SER A 339 -16.45 -8.72 -2.69
N VAL A 340 -15.27 -8.77 -2.09
CA VAL A 340 -15.12 -9.02 -0.64
C VAL A 340 -15.38 -7.73 0.13
N TRP A 341 -14.83 -6.59 -0.35
CA TRP A 341 -15.05 -5.27 0.26
C TRP A 341 -16.51 -4.81 0.16
N ASP A 342 -17.15 -5.10 -0.98
CA ASP A 342 -18.51 -4.63 -1.32
C ASP A 342 -19.61 -5.63 -0.91
N ARG A 343 -19.27 -6.69 -0.17
CA ARG A 343 -20.25 -7.67 0.29
C ARG A 343 -21.19 -7.09 1.37
N PRO A 344 -22.52 -7.18 1.17
CA PRO A 344 -23.48 -6.62 2.12
C PRO A 344 -23.69 -7.45 3.40
N GLY A 345 -23.05 -8.60 3.52
CA GLY A 345 -23.18 -9.52 4.65
C GLY A 345 -21.84 -10.02 5.20
N PRO A 346 -21.87 -10.97 6.13
CA PRO A 346 -20.65 -11.51 6.71
C PRO A 346 -19.78 -12.19 5.63
N ILE A 347 -18.47 -12.02 5.75
CA ILE A 347 -17.48 -12.67 4.90
C ILE A 347 -17.07 -14.02 5.48
N GLY A 348 -16.78 -14.98 4.59
CA GLY A 348 -16.28 -16.30 5.00
C GLY A 348 -14.86 -16.26 5.56
N PRO A 349 -14.41 -17.34 6.23
CA PRO A 349 -13.09 -17.37 6.87
C PRO A 349 -11.93 -17.08 5.91
N ALA A 350 -11.98 -17.60 4.69
CA ALA A 350 -10.93 -17.37 3.68
C ALA A 350 -10.86 -15.91 3.24
N ASP A 351 -12.00 -15.26 3.01
CA ASP A 351 -12.07 -13.85 2.66
C ASP A 351 -11.68 -12.96 3.85
N ALA A 352 -12.06 -13.36 5.07
CA ALA A 352 -11.63 -12.66 6.30
C ALA A 352 -10.10 -12.68 6.44
N GLU A 353 -9.45 -13.79 6.11
CA GLU A 353 -7.99 -13.87 6.13
C GLU A 353 -7.36 -12.99 5.05
N ARG A 354 -7.91 -12.97 3.82
CA ARG A 354 -7.47 -12.02 2.77
C ARG A 354 -7.56 -10.58 3.24
N VAL A 355 -8.68 -10.20 3.87
CA VAL A 355 -8.85 -8.85 4.46
C VAL A 355 -7.79 -8.59 5.53
N ARG A 356 -7.56 -9.54 6.45
CA ARG A 356 -6.55 -9.38 7.53
C ARG A 356 -5.11 -9.25 7.02
N LEU A 357 -4.83 -9.70 5.82
CA LEU A 357 -3.50 -9.62 5.21
C LEU A 357 -3.21 -8.29 4.50
N HIS A 358 -4.20 -7.38 4.30
CA HIS A 358 -3.88 -6.12 3.61
C HIS A 358 -2.84 -5.25 4.33
N PRO A 359 -2.78 -5.16 5.69
CA PRO A 359 -1.71 -4.40 6.34
C PRO A 359 -0.33 -5.07 6.15
N TYR A 360 -0.28 -6.40 6.05
CA TYR A 360 0.94 -7.12 5.70
C TYR A 360 1.44 -6.71 4.31
N TRP A 361 0.55 -6.70 3.31
CA TRP A 361 0.90 -6.29 1.95
C TRP A 361 1.30 -4.81 1.88
N THR A 362 0.61 -3.92 2.63
CA THR A 362 1.04 -2.53 2.80
C THR A 362 2.49 -2.48 3.30
N GLY A 363 2.80 -3.19 4.39
CA GLY A 363 4.16 -3.28 4.92
C GLY A 363 5.17 -3.79 3.90
N ARG A 364 4.85 -4.86 3.17
CA ARG A 364 5.71 -5.46 2.14
C ARG A 364 6.05 -4.50 1.00
N VAL A 365 5.06 -3.74 0.51
CA VAL A 365 5.29 -2.72 -0.53
C VAL A 365 6.19 -1.61 0.00
N LEU A 366 5.90 -1.08 1.19
CA LEU A 366 6.67 0.03 1.75
C LEU A 366 8.10 -0.39 2.12
N GLU A 367 8.30 -1.55 2.74
CA GLU A 367 9.63 -2.09 3.11
C GLU A 367 10.50 -2.33 1.88
N ARG A 368 9.89 -2.65 0.73
CA ARG A 368 10.59 -2.92 -0.52
C ARG A 368 11.18 -1.66 -1.15
N VAL A 369 10.62 -0.50 -0.87
CA VAL A 369 11.03 0.80 -1.42
C VAL A 369 11.81 1.57 -0.34
N PRO A 370 13.14 1.73 -0.45
CA PRO A 370 13.98 2.31 0.61
C PRO A 370 13.49 3.67 1.12
N ALA A 371 12.98 4.52 0.22
CA ALA A 371 12.43 5.83 0.56
C ALA A 371 11.18 5.77 1.47
N LEU A 372 10.43 4.66 1.43
CA LEU A 372 9.18 4.48 2.16
C LEU A 372 9.31 3.49 3.33
N ALA A 373 10.43 2.75 3.40
CA ALA A 373 10.61 1.67 4.38
C ALA A 373 10.45 2.14 5.84
N GLY A 374 10.83 3.39 6.15
CA GLY A 374 10.64 3.99 7.48
C GLY A 374 9.18 4.21 7.86
N LEU A 375 8.25 4.23 6.90
CA LEU A 375 6.82 4.42 7.15
C LEU A 375 6.08 3.10 7.42
N ALA A 376 6.65 1.97 7.02
CA ALA A 376 6.01 0.66 7.13
C ALA A 376 5.55 0.31 8.56
N PRO A 377 6.35 0.58 9.64
CA PRO A 377 5.91 0.29 11.01
C PRO A 377 4.69 1.11 11.46
N VAL A 378 4.45 2.25 10.85
CA VAL A 378 3.27 3.10 11.13
C VAL A 378 2.09 2.67 10.26
N ALA A 379 2.27 2.64 8.94
CA ALA A 379 1.22 2.35 7.99
C ALA A 379 0.65 0.92 8.15
N ALA A 380 1.50 -0.10 8.33
CA ALA A 380 1.07 -1.48 8.47
C ALA A 380 0.47 -1.83 9.85
N ALA A 381 0.48 -0.90 10.82
CA ALA A 381 -0.01 -1.13 12.18
C ALA A 381 -1.40 -0.54 12.45
N HIS A 382 -2.09 0.02 11.45
CA HIS A 382 -3.38 0.71 11.66
C HIS A 382 -4.50 -0.19 12.20
N HIS A 383 -4.40 -1.50 12.00
CA HIS A 383 -5.31 -2.50 12.59
C HIS A 383 -4.75 -3.21 13.82
N GLU A 384 -3.57 -2.86 14.30
CA GLU A 384 -3.08 -3.33 15.59
C GLU A 384 -3.85 -2.69 16.74
N ARG A 385 -3.88 -3.37 17.88
CA ARG A 385 -4.59 -2.94 19.09
C ARG A 385 -3.66 -3.06 20.30
N LEU A 386 -3.79 -2.15 21.27
CA LEU A 386 -2.91 -2.12 22.44
C LEU A 386 -2.92 -3.42 23.25
N ASP A 387 -4.06 -4.12 23.29
CA ASP A 387 -4.23 -5.40 23.97
C ASP A 387 -3.72 -6.60 23.16
N GLY A 388 -3.26 -6.37 21.91
CA GLY A 388 -2.79 -7.40 20.99
C GLY A 388 -3.91 -8.18 20.28
N SER A 389 -5.17 -7.75 20.41
CA SER A 389 -6.30 -8.35 19.68
C SER A 389 -6.34 -7.93 18.21
N GLY A 390 -5.48 -6.99 17.78
CA GLY A 390 -5.33 -6.51 16.43
C GLY A 390 -4.67 -7.53 15.49
N TYR A 391 -4.40 -7.10 14.27
CA TYR A 391 -3.77 -7.88 13.22
C TYR A 391 -2.90 -6.98 12.35
N HIS A 392 -1.91 -7.46 11.65
CA HIS A 392 -1.61 -8.87 11.33
C HIS A 392 -0.54 -9.49 12.25
N ARG A 393 0.18 -8.68 13.07
CA ARG A 393 1.29 -9.15 13.93
C ARG A 393 0.86 -9.39 15.38
N GLY A 394 -0.28 -8.84 15.82
CA GLY A 394 -0.71 -8.86 17.21
C GLY A 394 0.23 -8.07 18.12
N THR A 395 0.81 -6.98 17.59
CA THR A 395 1.72 -6.09 18.32
C THR A 395 0.99 -5.40 19.46
N ARG A 396 1.65 -5.28 20.63
CA ARG A 396 1.01 -4.82 21.85
C ARG A 396 1.62 -3.55 22.42
N GLY A 397 0.81 -2.77 23.09
CA GLY A 397 1.21 -1.73 24.05
C GLY A 397 2.34 -0.83 23.56
N GLY A 398 3.45 -0.83 24.29
CA GLY A 398 4.61 0.03 24.04
C GLY A 398 5.38 -0.25 22.75
N ASP A 399 5.18 -1.41 22.11
CA ASP A 399 5.81 -1.75 20.85
C ASP A 399 5.15 -1.05 19.66
N LEU A 400 3.94 -0.51 19.85
CA LEU A 400 3.27 0.34 18.86
C LEU A 400 3.75 1.80 19.02
N PRO A 401 4.41 2.39 18.03
CA PRO A 401 4.81 3.79 18.09
C PRO A 401 3.58 4.70 18.13
N PHE A 402 3.67 5.84 18.82
CA PHE A 402 2.53 6.73 19.00
C PHE A 402 1.89 7.22 17.68
N PRO A 403 2.66 7.52 16.60
CA PRO A 403 2.07 7.81 15.28
C PRO A 403 1.18 6.67 14.74
N ALA A 404 1.54 5.41 14.97
CA ALA A 404 0.70 4.27 14.57
C ALA A 404 -0.60 4.20 15.37
N ARG A 405 -0.56 4.54 16.68
CA ARG A 405 -1.76 4.60 17.52
C ARG A 405 -2.68 5.75 17.12
N LEU A 406 -2.10 6.91 16.70
CA LEU A 406 -2.87 8.03 16.13
C LEU A 406 -3.54 7.62 14.82
N LEU A 407 -2.79 6.96 13.92
CA LEU A 407 -3.33 6.47 12.66
C LEU A 407 -4.47 5.47 12.87
N ALA A 408 -4.30 4.50 13.77
CA ALA A 408 -5.33 3.52 14.10
C ALA A 408 -6.62 4.17 14.65
N ALA A 409 -6.48 5.19 15.51
CA ALA A 409 -7.64 5.92 16.03
C ALA A 409 -8.33 6.76 14.95
N ALA A 410 -7.55 7.40 14.06
CA ALA A 410 -8.06 8.21 12.96
C ALA A 410 -8.79 7.34 11.92
N ASP A 411 -8.21 6.19 11.55
CA ASP A 411 -8.83 5.22 10.65
C ASP A 411 -10.17 4.71 11.20
N VAL A 412 -10.21 4.25 12.45
CA VAL A 412 -11.46 3.76 13.06
C VAL A 412 -12.54 4.84 13.14
N LEU A 413 -12.19 6.08 13.50
CA LEU A 413 -13.15 7.18 13.54
C LEU A 413 -13.67 7.50 12.14
N GLN A 414 -12.78 7.66 11.15
CA GLN A 414 -13.14 7.99 9.77
C GLN A 414 -13.98 6.89 9.15
N ALA A 415 -13.54 5.62 9.22
CA ALA A 415 -14.27 4.48 8.71
C ALA A 415 -15.66 4.33 9.34
N SER A 416 -15.82 4.71 10.63
CA SER A 416 -17.12 4.70 11.30
C SER A 416 -18.10 5.75 10.73
N CYS A 417 -17.60 6.88 10.27
CA CYS A 417 -18.40 7.95 9.65
C CYS A 417 -18.72 7.70 8.17
N GLU A 418 -18.18 6.64 7.57
CA GLU A 418 -18.42 6.29 6.17
C GLU A 418 -19.42 5.14 6.07
N PRO A 419 -20.33 5.16 5.06
CA PRO A 419 -21.19 4.01 4.81
C PRO A 419 -20.36 2.81 4.35
N ARG A 420 -20.83 1.61 4.67
CA ARG A 420 -20.26 0.34 4.19
C ARG A 420 -21.42 -0.57 3.74
N PRO A 421 -21.19 -1.56 2.87
CA PRO A 421 -22.25 -2.43 2.38
C PRO A 421 -23.08 -3.10 3.50
N HIS A 422 -22.46 -3.36 4.64
CA HIS A 422 -23.05 -4.07 5.77
C HIS A 422 -23.55 -3.15 6.90
N ARG A 423 -23.34 -1.81 6.81
CA ARG A 423 -23.80 -0.84 7.82
C ARG A 423 -23.91 0.58 7.27
N PRO A 424 -24.85 1.40 7.74
CA PRO A 424 -24.87 2.83 7.47
C PRO A 424 -23.70 3.56 8.14
N ALA A 425 -23.43 4.79 7.69
CA ALA A 425 -22.51 5.69 8.39
C ALA A 425 -23.07 6.06 9.77
N LEU A 426 -22.20 6.13 10.76
CA LEU A 426 -22.52 6.72 12.05
C LEU A 426 -22.41 8.26 11.95
N THR A 427 -23.17 8.95 12.77
CA THR A 427 -22.89 10.38 13.01
C THR A 427 -21.54 10.53 13.71
N LEU A 428 -20.89 11.68 13.52
CA LEU A 428 -19.59 11.93 14.14
C LEU A 428 -19.62 11.74 15.66
N GLY A 429 -20.72 12.13 16.33
CA GLY A 429 -20.89 11.94 17.77
C GLY A 429 -21.02 10.46 18.17
N GLU A 430 -21.66 9.62 17.36
CA GLU A 430 -21.74 8.18 17.57
C GLU A 430 -20.39 7.50 17.35
N ALA A 431 -19.68 7.86 16.27
CA ALA A 431 -18.34 7.38 15.98
C ALA A 431 -17.35 7.74 17.11
N ALA A 432 -17.39 9.00 17.60
CA ALA A 432 -16.57 9.43 18.73
C ALA A 432 -16.87 8.64 20.02
N ARG A 433 -18.14 8.29 20.28
CA ARG A 433 -18.48 7.41 21.42
C ARG A 433 -17.95 5.99 21.21
N ALA A 434 -18.01 5.45 20.00
CA ALA A 434 -17.50 4.12 19.67
C ALA A 434 -15.99 4.03 19.86
N VAL A 435 -15.20 4.97 19.30
CA VAL A 435 -13.73 4.97 19.50
C VAL A 435 -13.35 5.23 20.96
N GLY A 436 -14.14 6.04 21.67
CA GLY A 436 -13.98 6.24 23.12
C GLY A 436 -14.25 4.95 23.91
N GLN A 437 -15.16 4.08 23.46
CA GLN A 437 -15.38 2.76 24.06
C GLN A 437 -14.20 1.83 23.78
N GLU A 438 -13.68 1.79 22.56
CA GLU A 438 -12.46 1.04 22.22
C GLU A 438 -11.26 1.43 23.11
N ALA A 439 -11.14 2.73 23.43
CA ALA A 439 -10.10 3.20 24.36
C ALA A 439 -10.35 2.74 25.80
N ARG A 440 -11.61 2.76 26.27
CA ARG A 440 -11.96 2.23 27.62
C ARG A 440 -11.71 0.74 27.74
N ASP A 441 -11.93 -0.01 26.67
CA ASP A 441 -11.69 -1.45 26.61
C ASP A 441 -10.19 -1.79 26.45
N GLY A 442 -9.30 -0.80 26.38
CA GLY A 442 -7.85 -0.98 26.26
C GLY A 442 -7.38 -1.37 24.86
N ARG A 443 -8.24 -1.25 23.84
CA ARG A 443 -7.90 -1.56 22.43
C ARG A 443 -7.24 -0.41 21.71
N LEU A 444 -7.74 0.83 21.90
CA LEU A 444 -7.13 2.04 21.35
C LEU A 444 -6.45 2.88 22.42
N ASP A 445 -5.48 3.70 22.01
CA ASP A 445 -4.76 4.61 22.89
C ASP A 445 -5.67 5.80 23.29
N PRO A 446 -5.93 6.05 24.58
CA PRO A 446 -6.81 7.14 25.00
C PRO A 446 -6.30 8.54 24.64
N ASP A 447 -4.97 8.76 24.60
CA ASP A 447 -4.39 10.04 24.19
C ASP A 447 -4.55 10.25 22.69
N ALA A 448 -4.34 9.20 21.90
CA ALA A 448 -4.56 9.23 20.46
C ALA A 448 -6.04 9.46 20.12
N VAL A 449 -6.96 8.72 20.75
CA VAL A 449 -8.41 8.92 20.60
C VAL A 449 -8.82 10.33 21.00
N GLY A 450 -8.27 10.84 22.13
CA GLY A 450 -8.53 12.19 22.58
C GLY A 450 -8.15 13.24 21.53
N ALA A 451 -6.95 13.13 20.97
CA ALA A 451 -6.45 14.04 19.93
C ALA A 451 -7.26 13.95 18.64
N VAL A 452 -7.62 12.73 18.22
CA VAL A 452 -8.41 12.49 16.98
C VAL A 452 -9.83 13.04 17.10
N VAL A 453 -10.52 12.82 18.23
CA VAL A 453 -11.88 13.32 18.45
C VAL A 453 -11.87 14.86 18.53
N GLU A 454 -10.86 15.46 19.15
CA GLU A 454 -10.68 16.91 19.21
C GLU A 454 -10.38 17.49 17.81
N ALA A 455 -9.52 16.83 17.03
CA ALA A 455 -9.23 17.20 15.64
C ALA A 455 -10.47 17.13 14.73
N ALA A 456 -11.40 16.24 15.05
CA ALA A 456 -12.71 16.15 14.38
C ALA A 456 -13.73 17.21 14.84
N GLY A 457 -13.34 18.13 15.73
CA GLY A 457 -14.20 19.24 16.18
C GLY A 457 -15.14 18.90 17.35
N LEU A 458 -14.89 17.79 18.05
CA LEU A 458 -15.67 17.39 19.22
C LEU A 458 -14.86 17.56 20.51
N PRO A 459 -15.52 17.72 21.68
CA PRO A 459 -14.83 17.74 22.96
C PRO A 459 -14.05 16.45 23.18
N ARG A 460 -12.83 16.56 23.70
CA ARG A 460 -11.99 15.41 24.04
C ARG A 460 -12.73 14.49 25.02
N PRO A 461 -12.90 13.19 24.71
CA PRO A 461 -13.54 12.26 25.63
C PRO A 461 -12.72 12.16 26.93
N ARG A 462 -13.40 11.98 28.06
CA ARG A 462 -12.67 11.70 29.31
C ARG A 462 -11.89 10.40 29.16
N ALA A 463 -10.57 10.47 29.32
CA ALA A 463 -9.70 9.31 29.23
C ALA A 463 -10.11 8.27 30.30
N ALA A 464 -10.39 7.07 29.87
CA ALA A 464 -10.52 5.90 30.74
C ALA A 464 -9.24 5.07 30.55
N TRP A 465 -8.38 5.14 31.56
CA TRP A 465 -7.11 4.45 31.52
C TRP A 465 -7.26 2.99 32.00
N PRO A 466 -6.37 2.06 31.56
CA PRO A 466 -6.34 0.69 32.04
C PRO A 466 -6.36 0.60 33.57
N ALA A 467 -6.97 -0.45 34.11
CA ALA A 467 -7.15 -0.66 35.55
C ALA A 467 -7.91 0.47 36.28
N GLY A 468 -8.68 1.31 35.54
CA GLY A 468 -9.40 2.43 36.17
C GLY A 468 -8.51 3.55 36.70
N LEU A 469 -7.30 3.69 36.18
CA LEU A 469 -6.42 4.81 36.50
C LEU A 469 -7.06 6.14 36.07
N SER A 470 -6.86 7.17 36.87
CA SER A 470 -7.19 8.54 36.47
C SER A 470 -6.07 9.15 35.62
N THR A 471 -6.37 10.18 34.83
CA THR A 471 -5.35 10.91 34.05
C THR A 471 -4.19 11.36 34.92
N ARG A 472 -4.48 11.84 36.15
CA ARG A 472 -3.45 12.28 37.10
C ARG A 472 -2.58 11.13 37.61
N GLU A 473 -3.15 9.96 37.82
CA GLU A 473 -2.40 8.77 38.19
C GLU A 473 -1.49 8.31 37.05
N VAL A 474 -1.95 8.40 35.79
CA VAL A 474 -1.14 8.07 34.62
C VAL A 474 0.01 9.07 34.44
N GLU A 475 -0.22 10.37 34.63
CA GLU A 475 0.86 11.40 34.60
C GLU A 475 1.94 11.09 35.64
N VAL A 476 1.54 10.81 36.88
CA VAL A 476 2.47 10.42 37.96
C VAL A 476 3.20 9.13 37.61
N LEU A 477 2.50 8.12 37.07
CA LEU A 477 3.08 6.85 36.69
C LEU A 477 4.10 6.99 35.56
N ARG A 478 3.83 7.82 34.54
CA ARG A 478 4.75 8.13 33.45
C ARG A 478 6.08 8.71 33.95
N LEU A 479 6.00 9.68 34.84
CA LEU A 479 7.19 10.32 35.42
C LEU A 479 7.94 9.35 36.37
N ALA A 480 7.19 8.56 37.12
CA ALA A 480 7.77 7.53 37.99
C ALA A 480 8.50 6.45 37.18
N ALA A 481 7.95 6.01 36.05
CA ALA A 481 8.57 5.02 35.17
C ALA A 481 9.84 5.56 34.50
N ARG A 482 9.96 6.88 34.31
CA ARG A 482 11.19 7.56 33.85
C ARG A 482 12.27 7.65 34.95
N GLY A 483 12.00 7.17 36.17
CA GLY A 483 12.95 7.17 37.25
C GLY A 483 12.95 8.44 38.13
N LEU A 484 12.06 9.41 37.88
CA LEU A 484 12.04 10.66 38.64
C LEU A 484 11.65 10.42 40.11
N PRO A 485 12.38 10.94 41.10
CA PRO A 485 11.98 10.85 42.49
C PRO A 485 10.72 11.68 42.78
N ASN A 486 9.94 11.31 43.81
CA ASN A 486 8.66 11.94 44.11
C ASN A 486 8.72 13.48 44.24
N LYS A 487 9.84 14.04 44.75
CA LYS A 487 10.05 15.49 44.81
C LYS A 487 10.12 16.13 43.41
N ALA A 488 10.81 15.50 42.47
CA ALA A 488 10.91 15.97 41.10
C ALA A 488 9.57 15.84 40.35
N ILE A 489 8.85 14.74 40.53
CA ILE A 489 7.48 14.59 40.01
C ILE A 489 6.55 15.67 40.58
N ALA A 490 6.66 15.95 41.86
CA ALA A 490 5.86 16.96 42.51
C ALA A 490 6.12 18.37 41.93
N ALA A 491 7.39 18.71 41.68
CA ALA A 491 7.77 19.98 41.07
C ALA A 491 7.25 20.09 39.62
N GLU A 492 7.39 19.02 38.81
CA GLU A 492 6.94 19.00 37.41
C GLU A 492 5.40 19.07 37.28
N LEU A 493 4.68 18.45 38.21
CA LEU A 493 3.22 18.43 38.19
C LEU A 493 2.55 19.52 39.06
N VAL A 494 3.35 20.39 39.68
CA VAL A 494 2.91 21.49 40.56
C VAL A 494 2.00 21.00 41.69
N VAL A 495 2.43 19.94 42.40
CA VAL A 495 1.74 19.35 43.56
C VAL A 495 2.70 19.09 44.73
N SER A 496 2.20 18.63 45.88
CA SER A 496 3.05 18.21 46.98
C SER A 496 3.64 16.78 46.75
N ALA A 497 4.84 16.50 47.29
CA ALA A 497 5.42 15.15 47.26
C ALA A 497 4.51 14.12 47.95
N ARG A 498 3.71 14.52 48.93
CA ARG A 498 2.69 13.70 49.61
C ARG A 498 1.56 13.33 48.64
N THR A 499 1.13 14.27 47.80
CA THR A 499 0.13 14.01 46.75
C THR A 499 0.64 12.99 45.71
N VAL A 500 1.91 13.12 45.31
CA VAL A 500 2.55 12.13 44.40
C VAL A 500 2.58 10.74 45.06
N GLN A 501 2.95 10.66 46.33
CA GLN A 501 2.96 9.40 47.08
C GLN A 501 1.56 8.75 47.15
N HIS A 502 0.52 9.57 47.37
CA HIS A 502 -0.87 9.10 47.39
C HIS A 502 -1.30 8.57 46.00
N HIS A 503 -0.97 9.28 44.93
CA HIS A 503 -1.26 8.80 43.57
C HIS A 503 -0.52 7.50 43.26
N LEU A 504 0.76 7.35 43.63
CA LEU A 504 1.49 6.09 43.44
C LEU A 504 0.89 4.92 44.24
N ALA A 505 0.45 5.17 45.48
CA ALA A 505 -0.25 4.14 46.24
C ALA A 505 -1.53 3.68 45.54
N SER A 506 -2.35 4.61 45.08
CA SER A 506 -3.55 4.31 44.29
C SER A 506 -3.24 3.57 42.99
N VAL A 507 -2.16 3.95 42.29
CA VAL A 507 -1.66 3.25 41.09
C VAL A 507 -1.32 1.80 41.44
N TYR A 508 -0.61 1.55 42.54
CA TYR A 508 -0.23 0.21 42.97
C TYR A 508 -1.47 -0.66 43.28
N ASP A 509 -2.42 -0.10 44.00
CA ASP A 509 -3.68 -0.78 44.35
C ASP A 509 -4.49 -1.14 43.09
N LYS A 510 -4.67 -0.18 42.16
CA LYS A 510 -5.46 -0.36 40.96
C LYS A 510 -4.81 -1.32 39.95
N THR A 511 -3.47 -1.28 39.82
CA THR A 511 -2.74 -2.12 38.89
C THR A 511 -2.37 -3.51 39.45
N GLY A 512 -2.59 -3.74 40.73
CA GLY A 512 -2.15 -4.97 41.45
C GLY A 512 -0.63 -5.06 41.57
N ARG A 513 0.11 -3.98 41.33
CA ARG A 513 1.58 -3.94 41.46
C ARG A 513 1.97 -3.37 42.81
N ARG A 514 3.07 -3.88 43.39
CA ARG A 514 3.49 -3.49 44.75
C ARG A 514 4.77 -2.65 44.77
N THR A 515 5.39 -2.46 43.62
CA THR A 515 6.66 -1.75 43.51
C THR A 515 6.64 -0.77 42.32
N ARG A 516 7.51 0.23 42.38
CA ARG A 516 7.68 1.22 41.33
C ARG A 516 8.09 0.57 39.99
N GLY A 517 8.99 -0.43 40.03
CA GLY A 517 9.38 -1.19 38.87
C GLY A 517 8.24 -2.01 38.29
N GLY A 518 7.42 -2.66 39.14
CA GLY A 518 6.22 -3.38 38.71
C GLY A 518 5.19 -2.45 38.03
N ALA A 519 4.99 -1.25 38.57
CA ALA A 519 4.11 -0.26 37.99
C ALA A 519 4.67 0.30 36.67
N ALA A 520 5.99 0.48 36.56
CA ALA A 520 6.64 0.87 35.31
C ALA A 520 6.50 -0.22 34.23
N MET A 521 6.60 -1.50 34.60
CA MET A 521 6.31 -2.61 33.68
C MET A 521 4.86 -2.60 33.20
N PHE A 522 3.90 -2.42 34.14
CA PHE A 522 2.50 -2.25 33.77
C PHE A 522 2.29 -1.11 32.79
N ALA A 523 2.95 0.05 33.03
CA ALA A 523 2.88 1.17 32.11
C ALA A 523 3.45 0.85 30.72
N ALA A 524 4.52 0.07 30.64
CA ALA A 524 5.10 -0.40 29.37
C ALA A 524 4.17 -1.42 28.68
N GLU A 525 3.67 -2.41 29.40
CA GLU A 525 2.75 -3.46 28.91
C GLU A 525 1.48 -2.86 28.29
N HIS A 526 0.96 -1.78 28.91
CA HIS A 526 -0.27 -1.12 28.47
C HIS A 526 -0.03 0.15 27.61
N GLY A 527 1.21 0.39 27.16
CA GLY A 527 1.52 1.51 26.29
C GLY A 527 1.31 2.89 26.90
N LEU A 528 1.35 2.99 28.23
CA LEU A 528 1.16 4.26 28.95
C LEU A 528 2.39 5.17 28.91
N LEU A 529 3.57 4.67 28.53
CA LEU A 529 4.79 5.46 28.46
C LEU A 529 4.80 6.30 27.18
N PRO A 530 5.07 7.62 27.29
CA PRO A 530 5.29 8.44 26.10
C PRO A 530 6.54 7.92 25.36
N PRO A 531 6.66 8.16 24.04
CA PRO A 531 7.92 7.92 23.35
C PRO A 531 9.04 8.72 24.06
N PRO A 532 10.28 8.23 24.08
CA PRO A 532 11.38 8.97 24.68
C PRO A 532 11.47 10.33 23.99
N PRO A 533 11.66 11.44 24.74
CA PRO A 533 11.85 12.75 24.14
C PRO A 533 13.02 12.65 23.16
N GLY A 534 12.83 13.18 21.93
CA GLY A 534 13.69 13.01 20.78
C GLY A 534 15.17 12.98 21.15
N GLY A 535 15.77 11.82 21.05
CA GLY A 535 17.21 11.67 21.12
C GLY A 535 17.81 12.51 20.00
N ARG A 536 18.48 13.58 20.35
CA ARG A 536 19.42 14.24 19.46
C ARG A 536 20.34 13.13 18.95
N ALA A 537 20.30 12.88 17.65
CA ALA A 537 21.30 12.06 17.01
C ALA A 537 22.66 12.73 17.26
N ALA A 538 23.54 12.02 17.98
CA ALA A 538 24.96 12.29 17.95
C ALA A 538 25.56 11.65 16.71
#